data_9772daeb4447cf6bf7f447ed526fc750
#
_entry.id   9772daeb4447cf6bf7f447ed526fc750
#
_cell.length_a   1.000
_cell.length_b   1.000
_cell.length_c   1.000
_cell.angle_alpha   90.00
_cell.angle_beta   90.00
_cell.angle_gamma   90.00
#
_symmetry.space_group_name_H-M   'P 1'
#
loop_
_entity.id
_entity.type
_entity.pdbx_description
1 polymer ?
#
loop_
_entity_poly.entity_id
_entity_poly.type
_entity_poly.pdbx_seq_one_letter_code
_entity_poly.pdbx_strand_id
1 'polypeptide(L)'
;NDAGAERIIAAARENNVSIIADPKLTGLHRTHGVNWILFQSQGLELMRRRLGVSTGSEAATSLIETHNWDHLVVLSGEAGVTIYSRNEEVVHAPCTLDDLRQMIGLIDAAAVAIAVAISKKLSVRNTALLANAECECILGANRTESFVLSRDDLIDRIGEMSWNLQVSKR
;
A
#
# COMPACT_ATOMS: atom_id res chain seq x y z
N ASN A 1 -10.52 4.90 -20.56
CA ASN A 1 -10.30 4.18 -21.81
C ASN A 1 -9.04 3.33 -21.62
N ASP A 2 -9.10 2.05 -21.94
CA ASP A 2 -8.04 1.04 -21.67
C ASP A 2 -6.74 1.39 -22.39
N ALA A 3 -6.83 1.78 -23.66
CA ALA A 3 -5.68 2.23 -24.46
C ALA A 3 -4.96 3.46 -23.85
N GLY A 4 -5.68 4.30 -23.10
CA GLY A 4 -5.07 5.44 -22.40
C GLY A 4 -4.20 5.00 -21.23
N ALA A 5 -4.68 4.05 -20.42
CA ALA A 5 -3.93 3.51 -19.29
C ALA A 5 -2.67 2.77 -19.77
N GLU A 6 -2.79 1.92 -20.78
CA GLU A 6 -1.66 1.21 -21.38
C GLU A 6 -0.57 2.17 -21.90
N ARG A 7 -0.96 3.25 -22.57
CA ARG A 7 -0.02 4.26 -23.06
C ARG A 7 0.70 5.00 -21.94
N ILE A 8 0.00 5.34 -20.84
CA ILE A 8 0.60 5.99 -19.68
C ILE A 8 1.61 5.04 -19.02
N ILE A 9 1.23 3.78 -18.82
CA ILE A 9 2.11 2.78 -18.21
C ILE A 9 3.35 2.52 -19.08
N ALA A 10 3.16 2.41 -20.39
CA ALA A 10 4.28 2.24 -21.33
C ALA A 10 5.24 3.44 -21.28
N ALA A 11 4.71 4.67 -21.37
CA ALA A 11 5.52 5.88 -21.30
C ALA A 11 6.28 6.03 -19.97
N ALA A 12 5.65 5.68 -18.85
CA ALA A 12 6.31 5.70 -17.54
C ALA A 12 7.47 4.69 -17.49
N ARG A 13 7.28 3.49 -18.02
CA ARG A 13 8.32 2.46 -18.08
C ARG A 13 9.50 2.88 -18.97
N GLU A 14 9.23 3.43 -20.14
CA GLU A 14 10.26 3.95 -21.04
C GLU A 14 11.12 5.04 -20.39
N ASN A 15 10.52 5.82 -19.49
CA ASN A 15 11.20 6.90 -18.78
C ASN A 15 11.66 6.52 -17.35
N ASN A 16 11.58 5.25 -16.96
CA ASN A 16 11.94 4.75 -15.62
C ASN A 16 11.19 5.48 -14.49
N VAL A 17 9.93 5.84 -14.72
CA VAL A 17 9.05 6.47 -13.73
C VAL A 17 8.18 5.40 -13.09
N SER A 18 8.23 5.28 -11.75
CA SER A 18 7.37 4.36 -11.01
C SER A 18 5.94 4.86 -10.97
N ILE A 19 4.99 3.94 -11.14
CA ILE A 19 3.56 4.20 -11.05
C ILE A 19 3.02 3.63 -9.74
N ILE A 20 2.29 4.47 -9.00
CA ILE A 20 1.46 4.07 -7.86
C ILE A 20 0.01 4.18 -8.31
N ALA A 21 -0.79 3.13 -8.11
CA ALA A 21 -2.19 3.13 -8.50
C ALA A 21 -3.11 2.58 -7.41
N ASP A 22 -4.26 3.23 -7.25
CA ASP A 22 -5.43 2.78 -6.48
C ASP A 22 -6.56 2.42 -7.45
N PRO A 23 -6.55 1.23 -8.07
CA PRO A 23 -7.59 0.84 -9.00
C PRO A 23 -8.83 0.39 -8.25
N LYS A 24 -9.99 0.78 -8.73
CA LYS A 24 -11.22 0.07 -8.37
C LYS A 24 -11.16 -1.34 -8.94
N LEU A 25 -11.76 -2.32 -8.27
CA LEU A 25 -11.69 -3.73 -8.66
C LEU A 25 -12.18 -4.00 -10.10
N THR A 26 -13.06 -3.17 -10.63
CA THR A 26 -13.51 -3.24 -12.04
C THR A 26 -12.48 -2.72 -13.03
N GLY A 27 -11.43 -2.04 -12.55
CA GLY A 27 -10.36 -1.44 -13.36
C GLY A 27 -9.03 -2.19 -13.32
N LEU A 28 -8.96 -3.35 -12.66
CA LEU A 28 -7.69 -4.09 -12.49
C LEU A 28 -7.02 -4.46 -13.82
N HIS A 29 -7.78 -4.77 -14.84
CA HIS A 29 -7.25 -5.07 -16.17
C HIS A 29 -6.44 -3.93 -16.81
N ARG A 30 -6.60 -2.69 -16.30
CA ARG A 30 -5.87 -1.49 -16.75
C ARG A 30 -4.54 -1.26 -16.05
N THR A 31 -4.21 -2.09 -15.08
CA THR A 31 -3.02 -1.89 -14.23
C THR A 31 -1.88 -2.85 -14.55
N HIS A 32 -1.95 -3.53 -15.70
CA HIS A 32 -0.89 -4.48 -16.08
C HIS A 32 0.47 -3.78 -16.14
N GLY A 33 1.39 -4.26 -15.30
CA GLY A 33 2.75 -3.76 -15.21
C GLY A 33 2.93 -2.48 -14.40
N VAL A 34 1.98 -2.09 -13.58
CA VAL A 34 2.14 -1.03 -12.58
C VAL A 34 3.11 -1.50 -11.48
N ASN A 35 3.92 -0.57 -10.94
CA ASN A 35 4.90 -0.92 -9.91
C ASN A 35 4.25 -1.13 -8.55
N TRP A 36 3.40 -0.21 -8.11
CA TRP A 36 2.78 -0.23 -6.79
C TRP A 36 1.27 -0.14 -6.89
N ILE A 37 0.59 -1.13 -6.35
CA ILE A 37 -0.88 -1.18 -6.28
C ILE A 37 -1.31 -1.04 -4.82
N LEU A 38 -2.30 -0.18 -4.58
CA LEU A 38 -2.89 0.04 -3.27
C LEU A 38 -4.25 -0.64 -3.19
N PHE A 39 -4.47 -1.45 -2.16
CA PHE A 39 -5.74 -2.06 -1.83
C PHE A 39 -6.12 -1.77 -0.38
N GLN A 40 -7.40 -1.63 -0.12
CA GLN A 40 -7.93 -1.88 1.22
C GLN A 40 -8.09 -3.39 1.44
N SER A 41 -8.03 -3.85 2.68
CA SER A 41 -8.15 -5.26 3.05
C SER A 41 -9.43 -5.91 2.50
N GLN A 42 -10.54 -5.17 2.49
CA GLN A 42 -11.81 -5.64 1.92
C GLN A 42 -11.70 -5.94 0.42
N GLY A 43 -10.90 -5.16 -0.31
CA GLY A 43 -10.65 -5.39 -1.74
C GLY A 43 -9.90 -6.70 -1.98
N LEU A 44 -8.85 -6.95 -1.19
CA LEU A 44 -8.11 -8.21 -1.28
C LEU A 44 -8.97 -9.42 -0.89
N GLU A 45 -9.79 -9.30 0.16
CA GLU A 45 -10.71 -10.37 0.57
C GLU A 45 -11.75 -10.68 -0.51
N LEU A 46 -12.28 -9.66 -1.18
CA LEU A 46 -13.19 -9.88 -2.30
C LEU A 46 -12.49 -10.61 -3.46
N MET A 47 -11.25 -10.24 -3.76
CA MET A 47 -10.46 -10.94 -4.80
C MET A 47 -10.10 -12.36 -4.38
N ARG A 48 -9.76 -12.61 -3.12
CA ARG A 48 -9.54 -13.95 -2.59
C ARG A 48 -10.73 -14.88 -2.87
N ARG A 49 -11.95 -14.40 -2.58
CA ARG A 49 -13.19 -15.16 -2.85
C ARG A 49 -13.41 -15.39 -4.33
N ARG A 50 -13.18 -14.38 -5.18
CA ARG A 50 -13.34 -14.51 -6.64
C ARG A 50 -12.35 -15.49 -7.27
N LEU A 51 -11.13 -15.53 -6.77
CA LEU A 51 -10.09 -16.45 -7.22
C LEU A 51 -10.28 -17.88 -6.65
N GLY A 52 -11.11 -18.06 -5.63
CA GLY A 52 -11.34 -19.33 -4.99
C GLY A 52 -10.14 -19.86 -4.20
N VAL A 53 -9.24 -18.98 -3.76
CA VAL A 53 -8.04 -19.32 -3.00
C VAL A 53 -8.29 -19.23 -1.50
N SER A 54 -7.44 -19.93 -0.71
CA SER A 54 -7.68 -20.10 0.73
C SER A 54 -7.25 -18.90 1.55
N THR A 55 -6.17 -18.20 1.13
CA THR A 55 -5.56 -17.13 1.91
C THR A 55 -5.43 -15.82 1.13
N GLY A 56 -5.33 -14.70 1.87
CA GLY A 56 -5.03 -13.39 1.28
C GLY A 56 -3.66 -13.37 0.59
N SER A 57 -2.69 -14.11 1.13
CA SER A 57 -1.35 -14.21 0.53
C SER A 57 -1.40 -14.91 -0.83
N GLU A 58 -2.15 -16.00 -0.97
CA GLU A 58 -2.36 -16.67 -2.27
C GLU A 58 -3.07 -15.75 -3.27
N ALA A 59 -4.06 -14.98 -2.81
CA ALA A 59 -4.74 -14.00 -3.66
C ALA A 59 -3.78 -12.89 -4.13
N ALA A 60 -2.98 -12.35 -3.21
CA ALA A 60 -1.97 -11.32 -3.52
C ALA A 60 -0.94 -11.83 -4.54
N THR A 61 -0.44 -13.05 -4.34
CA THR A 61 0.48 -13.71 -5.27
C THR A 61 -0.12 -13.83 -6.67
N SER A 62 -1.32 -14.40 -6.77
CA SER A 62 -2.03 -14.59 -8.04
C SER A 62 -2.27 -13.25 -8.76
N LEU A 63 -2.65 -12.20 -8.04
CA LEU A 63 -2.88 -10.87 -8.61
C LEU A 63 -1.59 -10.25 -9.13
N ILE A 64 -0.51 -10.30 -8.36
CA ILE A 64 0.80 -9.79 -8.74
C ILE A 64 1.30 -10.47 -10.02
N GLU A 65 1.18 -11.79 -10.10
CA GLU A 65 1.61 -12.56 -11.27
C GLU A 65 0.74 -12.27 -12.50
N THR A 66 -0.59 -12.30 -12.33
CA THR A 66 -1.56 -12.08 -13.43
C THR A 66 -1.42 -10.68 -14.03
N HIS A 67 -1.24 -9.67 -13.21
CA HIS A 67 -1.18 -8.28 -13.66
C HIS A 67 0.25 -7.74 -13.82
N ASN A 68 1.26 -8.55 -13.55
CA ASN A 68 2.66 -8.14 -13.65
C ASN A 68 3.00 -6.92 -12.79
N TRP A 69 2.47 -6.85 -11.55
CA TRP A 69 2.80 -5.81 -10.58
C TRP A 69 4.12 -6.13 -9.88
N ASP A 70 4.82 -5.10 -9.39
CA ASP A 70 6.00 -5.31 -8.55
C ASP A 70 5.60 -5.48 -7.08
N HIS A 71 4.66 -4.64 -6.61
CA HIS A 71 4.21 -4.64 -5.23
C HIS A 71 2.69 -4.45 -5.13
N LEU A 72 2.07 -5.19 -4.21
CA LEU A 72 0.70 -4.98 -3.74
C LEU A 72 0.73 -4.56 -2.28
N VAL A 73 0.27 -3.36 -1.99
CA VAL A 73 0.16 -2.78 -0.65
C VAL A 73 -1.26 -2.92 -0.16
N VAL A 74 -1.44 -3.55 0.98
CA VAL A 74 -2.76 -3.78 1.60
C VAL A 74 -2.87 -2.98 2.89
N LEU A 75 -3.82 -2.07 2.92
CA LEU A 75 -4.13 -1.20 4.05
C LEU A 75 -5.26 -1.83 4.86
N SER A 76 -4.98 -2.23 6.09
CA SER A 76 -5.90 -2.99 6.94
C SER A 76 -6.36 -2.22 8.18
N GLY A 77 -6.23 -0.89 8.20
CA GLY A 77 -6.62 -0.07 9.34
C GLY A 77 -5.94 -0.52 10.63
N GLU A 78 -6.71 -1.07 11.56
CA GLU A 78 -6.22 -1.57 12.85
C GLU A 78 -5.15 -2.68 12.75
N ALA A 79 -5.12 -3.44 11.66
CA ALA A 79 -4.09 -4.45 11.46
C ALA A 79 -2.81 -3.89 10.83
N GLY A 80 -2.81 -2.62 10.37
CA GLY A 80 -1.63 -1.99 9.81
C GLY A 80 -1.47 -2.16 8.30
N VAL A 81 -0.24 -2.16 7.82
CA VAL A 81 0.12 -2.19 6.39
C VAL A 81 0.88 -3.46 6.04
N THR A 82 0.44 -4.14 4.99
CA THR A 82 1.15 -5.32 4.45
C THR A 82 1.60 -5.04 3.02
N ILE A 83 2.85 -5.32 2.68
CA ILE A 83 3.39 -5.24 1.33
C ILE A 83 3.75 -6.63 0.85
N TYR A 84 3.10 -7.07 -0.22
CA TYR A 84 3.43 -8.27 -0.96
C TYR A 84 4.28 -7.87 -2.17
N SER A 85 5.44 -8.47 -2.32
CA SER A 85 6.37 -8.17 -3.42
C SER A 85 6.55 -9.37 -4.33
N ARG A 86 6.82 -9.11 -5.62
CA ARG A 86 7.13 -10.16 -6.57
C ARG A 86 8.45 -10.83 -6.21
N ASN A 87 8.44 -12.15 -6.03
CA ASN A 87 9.63 -12.98 -5.72
C ASN A 87 10.41 -12.55 -4.45
N GLU A 88 9.81 -11.75 -3.59
CA GLU A 88 10.40 -11.23 -2.37
C GLU A 88 9.60 -11.64 -1.12
N GLU A 89 10.09 -11.18 0.03
CA GLU A 89 9.43 -11.37 1.31
C GLU A 89 8.10 -10.60 1.38
N VAL A 90 7.16 -11.12 2.13
CA VAL A 90 5.98 -10.37 2.58
C VAL A 90 6.36 -9.60 3.84
N VAL A 91 6.15 -8.29 3.80
CA VAL A 91 6.46 -7.41 4.93
C VAL A 91 5.18 -6.87 5.52
N HIS A 92 5.01 -7.02 6.84
CA HIS A 92 3.87 -6.50 7.57
C HIS A 92 4.35 -5.56 8.69
N ALA A 93 3.84 -4.33 8.66
CA ALA A 93 3.99 -3.33 9.71
C ALA A 93 2.67 -3.24 10.47
N PRO A 94 2.59 -3.76 11.71
CA PRO A 94 1.36 -3.73 12.50
C PRO A 94 1.04 -2.30 12.95
N CYS A 95 -0.26 -1.98 13.01
CA CYS A 95 -0.72 -0.75 13.63
C CYS A 95 -0.48 -0.80 15.15
N THR A 96 0.00 0.30 15.71
CA THR A 96 0.32 0.42 17.15
C THR A 96 -0.65 1.35 17.89
N LEU A 97 -1.71 1.82 17.22
CA LEU A 97 -2.74 2.64 17.82
C LEU A 97 -3.79 1.79 18.53
N ASP A 98 -4.14 2.18 19.75
CA ASP A 98 -5.22 1.55 20.52
C ASP A 98 -6.62 2.11 20.16
N ASP A 99 -6.69 3.33 19.61
CA ASP A 99 -7.94 4.01 19.27
C ASP A 99 -7.90 4.56 17.84
N LEU A 100 -8.72 3.99 16.98
CA LEU A 100 -8.88 4.42 15.60
C LEU A 100 -10.07 5.35 15.47
N ARG A 101 -9.84 6.58 15.04
CA ARG A 101 -10.86 7.63 14.99
C ARG A 101 -11.47 7.83 13.62
N GLN A 102 -10.72 7.53 12.56
CA GLN A 102 -11.18 7.66 11.18
C GLN A 102 -10.37 6.81 10.21
N MET A 103 -10.90 6.65 8.98
CA MET A 103 -10.21 5.94 7.88
C MET A 103 -10.15 6.75 6.58
N ILE A 104 -10.63 8.00 6.60
CA ILE A 104 -10.67 8.86 5.40
C ILE A 104 -9.24 9.33 5.12
N GLY A 105 -8.79 9.21 3.87
CA GLY A 105 -7.45 9.64 3.45
C GLY A 105 -6.35 8.58 3.62
N LEU A 106 -6.69 7.38 4.10
CA LEU A 106 -5.70 6.31 4.35
C LEU A 106 -4.92 5.91 3.08
N ILE A 107 -5.62 5.79 1.95
CA ILE A 107 -4.98 5.45 0.67
C ILE A 107 -4.09 6.58 0.19
N ASP A 108 -4.54 7.82 0.34
CA ASP A 108 -3.78 9.00 -0.07
C ASP A 108 -2.49 9.13 0.76
N ALA A 109 -2.56 8.95 2.08
CA ALA A 109 -1.41 8.93 2.98
C ALA A 109 -0.40 7.85 2.56
N ALA A 110 -0.88 6.62 2.37
CA ALA A 110 -0.02 5.52 1.91
C ALA A 110 0.62 5.81 0.54
N ALA A 111 -0.11 6.40 -0.40
CA ALA A 111 0.43 6.76 -1.71
C ALA A 111 1.56 7.79 -1.60
N VAL A 112 1.39 8.81 -0.74
CA VAL A 112 2.43 9.81 -0.47
C VAL A 112 3.66 9.17 0.17
N ALA A 113 3.47 8.34 1.20
CA ALA A 113 4.56 7.62 1.84
C ALA A 113 5.37 6.79 0.85
N ILE A 114 4.69 6.04 -0.02
CA ILE A 114 5.34 5.21 -1.04
C ILE A 114 6.07 6.08 -2.07
N ALA A 115 5.50 7.20 -2.50
CA ALA A 115 6.17 8.13 -3.41
C ALA A 115 7.46 8.69 -2.80
N VAL A 116 7.43 9.07 -1.53
CA VAL A 116 8.61 9.50 -0.78
C VAL A 116 9.64 8.36 -0.68
N ALA A 117 9.18 7.16 -0.33
CA ALA A 117 10.06 5.99 -0.21
C ALA A 117 10.77 5.67 -1.54
N ILE A 118 10.06 5.69 -2.66
CA ILE A 118 10.62 5.51 -4.01
C ILE A 118 11.67 6.58 -4.29
N SER A 119 11.35 7.86 -4.04
CA SER A 119 12.25 8.97 -4.29
C SER A 119 13.56 8.89 -3.48
N LYS A 120 13.48 8.30 -2.29
CA LYS A 120 14.61 8.06 -1.37
C LYS A 120 15.25 6.68 -1.52
N LYS A 121 14.77 5.86 -2.43
CA LYS A 121 15.24 4.48 -2.67
C LYS A 121 15.24 3.64 -1.39
N LEU A 122 14.20 3.76 -0.59
CA LEU A 122 14.04 2.98 0.63
C LEU A 122 13.79 1.51 0.30
N SER A 123 14.21 0.62 1.20
CA SER A 123 13.85 -0.80 1.12
C SER A 123 12.34 -1.00 1.31
N VAL A 124 11.80 -2.13 0.87
CA VAL A 124 10.37 -2.48 1.08
C VAL A 124 10.00 -2.45 2.56
N ARG A 125 10.92 -2.91 3.44
CA ARG A 125 10.72 -2.86 4.91
C ARG A 125 10.56 -1.43 5.42
N ASN A 126 11.45 -0.52 5.02
CA ASN A 126 11.35 0.89 5.41
C ASN A 126 10.15 1.58 4.77
N THR A 127 9.77 1.18 3.57
CA THR A 127 8.54 1.65 2.90
C THR A 127 7.30 1.24 3.68
N ALA A 128 7.24 -0.01 4.17
CA ALA A 128 6.12 -0.49 4.99
C ALA A 128 6.00 0.30 6.30
N LEU A 129 7.13 0.55 6.98
CA LEU A 129 7.16 1.34 8.21
C LEU A 129 6.70 2.79 7.97
N LEU A 130 7.22 3.44 6.93
CA LEU A 130 6.83 4.81 6.59
C LEU A 130 5.34 4.90 6.22
N ALA A 131 4.86 3.99 5.38
CA ALA A 131 3.45 3.94 5.00
C ALA A 131 2.54 3.67 6.22
N ASN A 132 2.95 2.78 7.14
CA ASN A 132 2.19 2.52 8.35
C ASN A 132 2.17 3.74 9.27
N ALA A 133 3.30 4.44 9.45
CA ALA A 133 3.37 5.64 10.27
C ALA A 133 2.44 6.75 9.75
N GLU A 134 2.45 7.01 8.42
CA GLU A 134 1.53 7.98 7.82
C GLU A 134 0.07 7.55 7.95
N CYS A 135 -0.23 6.26 7.77
CA CYS A 135 -1.56 5.73 8.01
C CYS A 135 -2.00 5.91 9.46
N GLU A 136 -1.14 5.67 10.44
CA GLU A 136 -1.45 5.85 11.86
C GLU A 136 -1.69 7.31 12.22
N CYS A 137 -0.97 8.27 11.64
CA CYS A 137 -1.28 9.69 11.80
C CYS A 137 -2.71 10.01 11.34
N ILE A 138 -3.15 9.46 10.20
CA ILE A 138 -4.54 9.63 9.72
C ILE A 138 -5.54 8.92 10.63
N LEU A 139 -5.26 7.66 11.00
CA LEU A 139 -6.16 6.84 11.83
C LEU A 139 -6.39 7.45 13.21
N GLY A 140 -5.36 8.06 13.81
CA GLY A 140 -5.41 8.70 15.13
C GLY A 140 -5.93 10.13 15.11
N ALA A 141 -6.03 10.80 13.96
CA ALA A 141 -6.45 12.19 13.85
C ALA A 141 -7.94 12.37 14.21
N ASN A 142 -8.28 13.50 14.83
CA ASN A 142 -9.66 13.87 15.07
C ASN A 142 -10.35 14.29 13.77
N ARG A 143 -11.60 13.87 13.56
CA ARG A 143 -12.38 14.20 12.34
C ARG A 143 -12.59 15.71 12.12
N THR A 144 -12.42 16.51 13.17
CA THR A 144 -12.58 17.97 13.15
C THR A 144 -11.30 18.72 12.83
N GLU A 145 -10.17 18.02 12.77
CA GLU A 145 -8.87 18.61 12.47
C GLU A 145 -8.62 18.64 10.96
N SER A 146 -7.72 19.53 10.54
CA SER A 146 -7.27 19.58 9.16
C SER A 146 -6.58 18.27 8.79
N PHE A 147 -6.94 17.66 7.66
CA PHE A 147 -6.31 16.45 7.13
C PHE A 147 -4.91 16.71 6.55
N VAL A 148 -4.21 17.72 7.02
CA VAL A 148 -2.85 18.03 6.61
C VAL A 148 -1.90 17.41 7.63
N LEU A 149 -1.21 16.35 7.22
CA LEU A 149 -0.10 15.79 7.97
C LEU A 149 1.10 16.72 7.86
N SER A 150 1.61 17.18 8.99
CA SER A 150 2.90 17.86 9.02
C SER A 150 4.05 16.84 9.05
N ARG A 151 5.24 17.30 8.66
CA ARG A 151 6.46 16.50 8.80
C ARG A 151 6.75 16.16 10.26
N ASP A 152 6.44 17.08 11.16
CA ASP A 152 6.73 16.92 12.59
C ASP A 152 5.80 15.87 13.21
N ASP A 153 4.50 15.86 12.89
CA ASP A 153 3.56 14.81 13.31
C ASP A 153 4.07 13.41 12.89
N LEU A 154 4.59 13.30 11.66
CA LEU A 154 5.13 12.03 11.17
C LEU A 154 6.40 11.61 11.90
N ILE A 155 7.30 12.55 12.19
CA ILE A 155 8.53 12.27 12.94
C ILE A 155 8.19 11.82 14.36
N ASP A 156 7.27 12.50 15.03
CA ASP A 156 6.82 12.15 16.37
C ASP A 156 6.20 10.75 16.38
N ARG A 157 5.33 10.47 15.40
CA ARG A 157 4.71 9.14 15.26
C ARG A 157 5.73 8.03 15.03
N ILE A 158 6.72 8.25 14.15
CA ILE A 158 7.81 7.28 13.92
C ILE A 158 8.61 7.05 15.20
N GLY A 159 8.82 8.09 16.02
CA GLY A 159 9.52 7.97 17.31
C GLY A 159 8.76 7.15 18.35
N GLU A 160 7.43 7.14 18.30
CA GLU A 160 6.56 6.39 19.21
C GLU A 160 6.33 4.93 18.79
N MET A 161 6.47 4.62 17.50
CA MET A 161 6.22 3.28 16.97
C MET A 161 7.20 2.26 17.55
N SER A 162 6.65 1.13 18.02
CA SER A 162 7.46 -0.06 18.23
C SER A 162 7.82 -0.67 16.88
N TRP A 163 9.10 -0.80 16.57
CA TRP A 163 9.61 -1.28 15.27
C TRP A 163 9.42 -2.81 15.08
N ASN A 164 8.19 -3.29 15.27
CA ASN A 164 7.82 -4.71 15.18
C ASN A 164 7.42 -5.11 13.74
N LEU A 165 8.40 -5.05 12.82
CA LEU A 165 8.20 -5.58 11.48
C LEU A 165 8.10 -7.11 11.52
N GLN A 166 7.04 -7.63 10.92
CA GLN A 166 6.90 -9.06 10.64
C GLN A 166 7.28 -9.32 9.18
N VAL A 167 8.24 -10.21 8.98
CA VAL A 167 8.72 -10.59 7.66
C VAL A 167 8.56 -12.08 7.47
N SER A 168 7.87 -12.49 6.43
CA SER A 168 7.72 -13.89 6.06
C SER A 168 8.19 -14.12 4.63
N LYS A 169 8.75 -15.29 4.39
CA LYS A 169 9.03 -15.73 3.02
C LYS A 169 7.71 -16.09 2.33
N ARG A 170 7.65 -15.77 1.08
CA ARG A 170 6.57 -16.15 0.18
C ARG A 170 6.62 -17.62 -0.17
#